data_5ec8d5aa7c1d1e579999328f94b40f3b
#
_entry.id   5ec8d5aa7c1d1e579999328f94b40f3b
#
_cell.length_a   1.000
_cell.length_b   1.000
_cell.length_c   1.000
_cell.angle_alpha   90.00
_cell.angle_beta   90.00
_cell.angle_gamma   90.00
#
_symmetry.space_group_name_H-M   'P 1'
#
loop_
_entity.id
_entity.type
_entity.pdbx_description
1 polymer ?
#
loop_
_entity_poly.entity_id
_entity_poly.type
_entity_poly.pdbx_seq_one_letter_code
_entity_poly.pdbx_strand_id
1 'polypeptide(L)' 'MNREKAEEYFRRDIWYPITAEGICELCNNMRHFTAEDRKWVNEHIPPGIYATPEQAIGAVEWGRN' A
#
# COMPACT_ATOMS: atom_id res chain seq x y z
N MET A 1 -0.50 -9.74 5.08
CA MET A 1 -0.71 -9.52 3.62
C MET A 1 0.46 -10.10 2.86
N ASN A 2 0.22 -10.86 1.80
CA ASN A 2 1.31 -11.35 0.97
C ASN A 2 1.64 -10.35 -0.13
N ARG A 3 2.78 -10.57 -0.79
CA ARG A 3 3.27 -9.65 -1.81
C ARG A 3 2.32 -9.52 -3.00
N GLU A 4 1.77 -10.64 -3.46
CA GLU A 4 0.86 -10.65 -4.59
C GLU A 4 -0.38 -9.79 -4.32
N LYS A 5 -0.98 -9.95 -3.16
CA LYS A 5 -2.14 -9.15 -2.76
C LYS A 5 -1.79 -7.67 -2.65
N ALA A 6 -0.64 -7.36 -2.09
CA ALA A 6 -0.18 -5.99 -1.94
C ALA A 6 0.07 -5.34 -3.30
N GLU A 7 0.76 -6.04 -4.21
CA GLU A 7 1.02 -5.51 -5.55
C GLU A 7 -0.29 -5.27 -6.31
N GLU A 8 -1.25 -6.18 -6.18
CA GLU A 8 -2.55 -6.02 -6.81
C GLU A 8 -3.26 -4.79 -6.27
N TYR A 9 -3.22 -4.58 -4.96
CA TYR A 9 -3.78 -3.39 -4.32
C TYR A 9 -3.16 -2.12 -4.90
N PHE A 10 -1.84 -2.05 -4.96
CA PHE A 10 -1.14 -0.87 -5.48
C PHE A 10 -1.43 -0.62 -6.95
N ARG A 11 -1.67 -1.65 -7.75
CA ARG A 11 -1.91 -1.48 -9.18
C ARG A 11 -3.37 -1.21 -9.54
N ARG A 12 -4.31 -1.76 -8.78
CA ARG A 12 -5.73 -1.74 -9.16
C ARG A 12 -6.59 -0.81 -8.33
N ASP A 13 -6.30 -0.69 -7.04
CA ASP A 13 -7.20 -0.03 -6.10
C ASP A 13 -6.77 1.38 -5.73
N ILE A 14 -5.67 1.86 -6.26
CA ILE A 14 -5.12 3.16 -5.93
C ILE A 14 -5.06 4.06 -7.16
N TRP A 15 -5.40 5.31 -6.96
CA TRP A 15 -5.33 6.35 -7.99
C TRP A 15 -4.08 7.19 -7.77
N TYR A 16 -3.24 7.29 -8.78
CA TYR A 16 -1.98 8.03 -8.68
C TYR A 16 -2.09 9.38 -9.38
N PRO A 17 -1.36 10.41 -8.95
CA PRO A 17 -0.40 10.40 -7.82
C PRO A 17 -1.11 10.38 -6.47
N ILE A 18 -0.43 9.82 -5.47
CA ILE A 18 -0.99 9.69 -4.12
C ILE A 18 0.13 9.77 -3.08
N THR A 19 -0.21 10.22 -1.86
CA THR A 19 0.73 10.20 -0.74
C THR A 19 0.64 8.86 0.00
N ALA A 20 1.67 8.57 0.81
CA ALA A 20 1.63 7.39 1.67
C ALA A 20 0.41 7.42 2.59
N GLU A 21 0.08 8.60 3.12
CA GLU A 21 -1.11 8.76 3.96
C GLU A 21 -2.39 8.40 3.21
N GLY A 22 -2.48 8.81 1.95
CA GLY A 22 -3.61 8.48 1.10
C GLY A 22 -3.73 6.99 0.85
N ILE A 23 -2.61 6.31 0.65
CA ILE A 23 -2.57 4.86 0.46
C ILE A 23 -3.10 4.16 1.72
N CYS A 24 -2.64 4.57 2.89
CA CYS A 24 -3.08 3.99 4.16
C CYS A 24 -4.56 4.24 4.41
N GLU A 25 -5.03 5.43 4.08
CA GLU A 25 -6.44 5.79 4.25
C GLU A 25 -7.34 4.94 3.36
N LEU A 26 -6.97 4.75 2.11
CA LEU A 26 -7.71 3.88 1.20
C LEU A 26 -7.73 2.44 1.71
N CYS A 27 -6.58 1.97 2.18
CA CYS A 27 -6.47 0.62 2.75
C CYS A 27 -7.41 0.43 3.93
N ASN A 28 -7.51 1.43 4.80
CA ASN A 28 -8.37 1.37 5.97
C ASN A 28 -9.86 1.31 5.61
N ASN A 29 -10.22 1.73 4.40
CA ASN A 29 -11.59 1.69 3.92
C ASN A 29 -11.91 0.46 3.07
N MET A 30 -10.95 -0.41 2.84
CA MET A 30 -11.14 -1.64 2.05
C MET A 30 -11.82 -2.72 2.89
N ARG A 31 -13.00 -3.14 2.47
CA ARG A 31 -13.80 -4.12 3.22
C ARG A 31 -13.18 -5.50 3.25
N HIS A 32 -12.50 -5.89 2.18
CA HIS A 32 -11.91 -7.21 2.06
C HIS A 32 -10.52 -7.32 2.70
N PHE A 33 -10.03 -6.22 3.27
CA PHE A 33 -8.75 -6.23 3.98
C PHE A 33 -9.00 -6.51 5.45
N THR A 34 -8.21 -7.43 6.00
CA THR A 34 -8.24 -7.74 7.42
C THR A 34 -7.50 -6.66 8.21
N ALA A 35 -7.63 -6.69 9.54
CA ALA A 35 -6.88 -5.78 10.39
C ALA A 35 -5.37 -5.96 10.20
N GLU A 36 -4.92 -7.20 9.99
CA GLU A 36 -3.51 -7.49 9.70
C GLU A 36 -3.05 -6.87 8.39
N ASP A 37 -3.88 -6.94 7.35
CA ASP A 37 -3.56 -6.36 6.05
C ASP A 37 -3.37 -4.85 6.17
N ARG A 38 -4.27 -4.19 6.89
CA ARG A 38 -4.20 -2.74 7.09
C ARG A 38 -2.96 -2.35 7.87
N LYS A 39 -2.67 -3.09 8.91
CA LYS A 39 -1.47 -2.86 9.72
C LYS A 39 -0.21 -3.03 8.87
N TRP A 40 -0.19 -4.07 8.03
CA TRP A 40 0.95 -4.34 7.17
C TRP A 40 1.23 -3.15 6.23
N VAL A 41 0.20 -2.64 5.57
CA VAL A 41 0.35 -1.49 4.66
C VAL A 41 0.84 -0.27 5.42
N ASN A 42 0.23 0.01 6.57
CA ASN A 42 0.62 1.18 7.38
C ASN A 42 2.08 1.11 7.84
N GLU A 43 2.59 -0.08 8.08
CA GLU A 43 3.96 -0.26 8.58
C GLU A 43 5.01 -0.34 7.47
N HIS A 44 4.62 -0.73 6.26
CA HIS A 44 5.59 -1.02 5.20
C HIS A 44 5.68 0.04 4.11
N ILE A 45 4.74 0.96 4.02
CA ILE A 45 4.80 2.03 3.03
C ILE A 45 5.45 3.28 3.66
N PRO A 46 6.64 3.68 3.17
CA PRO A 46 7.32 4.86 3.72
C PRO A 46 6.61 6.16 3.34
N PRO A 47 6.81 7.21 4.15
CA PRO A 47 6.25 8.54 3.83
C PRO A 47 6.76 9.03 2.48
N GLY A 48 5.91 9.73 1.75
CA GLY A 48 6.29 10.30 0.46
C GLY A 48 5.11 10.44 -0.46
N ILE A 49 5.41 10.90 -1.68
CA ILE A 49 4.43 11.03 -2.76
C ILE A 49 4.83 10.05 -3.86
N TYR A 50 3.86 9.28 -4.32
CA TYR A 50 4.09 8.27 -5.36
C TYR A 50 3.30 8.65 -6.61
N ALA A 51 4.00 8.75 -7.74
CA ALA A 51 3.39 9.15 -9.00
C ALA A 51 2.86 7.96 -9.79
N THR A 52 3.39 6.77 -9.56
CA THR A 52 3.00 5.55 -10.28
C THR A 52 2.94 4.36 -9.33
N PRO A 53 2.19 3.31 -9.71
CA PRO A 53 2.19 2.06 -8.92
C PRO A 53 3.59 1.48 -8.74
N GLU A 54 4.44 1.56 -9.76
CA GLU A 54 5.80 1.05 -9.68
C GLU A 54 6.62 1.75 -8.63
N GLN A 55 6.44 3.06 -8.50
CA GLN A 55 7.13 3.81 -7.45
C GLN A 55 6.69 3.35 -6.06
N ALA A 56 5.39 3.18 -5.86
CA ALA A 56 4.86 2.72 -4.58
C ALA A 56 5.37 1.32 -4.26
N ILE A 57 5.27 0.40 -5.21
CA ILE A 57 5.72 -0.98 -5.03
C ILE A 57 7.23 -1.02 -4.74
N GLY A 58 8.02 -0.22 -5.46
CA GLY A 58 9.45 -0.14 -5.24
C GLY A 58 9.86 0.44 -3.91
N ALA A 59 9.00 1.29 -3.32
CA ALA A 59 9.27 1.92 -2.03
C ALA A 59 8.91 1.04 -0.84
N VAL A 60 7.99 0.10 -1.03
CA VAL A 60 7.54 -0.78 0.05
C VAL A 60 8.70 -1.59 0.61
N GLU A 61 8.76 -1.71 1.91
CA GLU A 61 9.84 -2.45 2.61
C GLU A 61 9.50 -3.93 2.69
N TRP A 62 9.60 -4.62 1.55
CA TRP A 62 9.20 -6.02 1.42
C TRP A 62 9.94 -6.98 2.35
N GLY A 63 11.22 -6.74 2.57
CA GLY A 63 12.03 -7.62 3.39
C GLY A 63 11.95 -7.37 4.88
N ARG A 64 11.11 -6.45 5.30
CA ARG A 64 10.98 -6.08 6.70
C ARG A 64 10.05 -7.04 7.44
N ASN A 65 10.51 -7.53 8.55
CA ASN A 65 9.72 -8.41 9.41
C ASN A 65 9.18 -7.67 10.62
#